data_08a9e60a28a1b1c19de5f0fb8d168b65
#
_entry.id   08a9e60a28a1b1c19de5f0fb8d168b65
#
_cell.length_a   1.000
_cell.length_b   1.000
_cell.length_c   1.000
_cell.angle_alpha   90.00
_cell.angle_beta   90.00
_cell.angle_gamma   90.00
#
_symmetry.space_group_name_H-M   'P 1'
#
loop_
_entity.id
_entity.type
_entity.pdbx_description
1 polymer ?
#
loop_
_entity_poly.entity_id
_entity_poly.type
_entity_poly.pdbx_seq_one_letter_code
_entity_poly.pdbx_strand_id
1 'polypeptide(L)'
;MKKLLLRCVLGLFCMKSFADDLKSVVDSSDNVLTVKVNGTEDIKRIPVEVNMSNPSVPMTCVQCYLQLSDTMAVFCQDKESNSYLFSRTPRWKEQHHVLLAWDTKHHRQSLMAMVVSSLSDNFTGTAGPVLTVYVDGSSLADGTYSVRLFDANMVWTDKRKICSYLTPESTAVFNVVNGRLQIP
;
A
#
# COMPACT_ATOMS: atom_id res chain seq x y z
N MET A 1 14.00 -14.63 -13.93
CA MET A 1 12.99 -14.03 -13.04
C MET A 1 13.30 -14.19 -11.55
N LYS A 2 13.56 -15.40 -11.00
CA LYS A 2 13.90 -15.60 -9.56
C LYS A 2 15.10 -14.78 -9.04
N LYS A 3 16.13 -14.55 -9.85
CA LYS A 3 17.32 -13.78 -9.44
C LYS A 3 17.10 -12.26 -9.33
N LEU A 4 16.13 -11.72 -10.07
CA LEU A 4 15.79 -10.29 -10.01
C LEU A 4 14.96 -9.99 -8.75
N LEU A 5 14.00 -10.86 -8.42
CA LEU A 5 13.20 -10.77 -7.19
C LEU A 5 14.10 -10.82 -5.93
N LEU A 6 15.08 -11.71 -5.93
CA LEU A 6 16.01 -11.85 -4.80
C LEU A 6 16.87 -10.59 -4.59
N ARG A 7 17.26 -9.90 -5.67
CA ARG A 7 18.02 -8.63 -5.57
C ARG A 7 17.15 -7.48 -5.05
N CYS A 8 15.89 -7.40 -5.42
CA CYS A 8 14.96 -6.41 -4.85
C CYS A 8 14.70 -6.66 -3.36
N VAL A 9 14.52 -7.92 -2.95
CA VAL A 9 14.31 -8.28 -1.54
C VAL A 9 15.55 -8.06 -0.69
N LEU A 10 16.75 -8.40 -1.19
CA LEU A 10 18.01 -8.08 -0.50
C LEU A 10 18.26 -6.56 -0.39
N GLY A 11 17.92 -5.79 -1.42
CA GLY A 11 18.00 -4.33 -1.39
C GLY A 11 17.14 -3.70 -0.30
N LEU A 12 15.94 -4.26 -0.05
CA LEU A 12 15.04 -3.79 1.01
C LEU A 12 15.47 -4.20 2.42
N PHE A 13 16.10 -5.37 2.59
CA PHE A 13 16.67 -5.76 3.89
C PHE A 13 17.86 -4.88 4.30
N CYS A 14 18.64 -4.39 3.33
CA CYS A 14 19.67 -3.37 3.59
C CYS A 14 19.08 -2.00 3.94
N MET A 15 17.87 -1.66 3.49
CA MET A 15 17.27 -0.35 3.78
C MET A 15 16.99 -0.11 5.27
N LYS A 16 16.69 -1.15 6.06
CA LYS A 16 16.52 -0.99 7.52
C LYS A 16 17.81 -0.60 8.25
N SER A 17 18.96 -1.02 7.76
CA SER A 17 20.26 -0.67 8.37
C SER A 17 20.82 0.67 7.88
N PHE A 18 20.35 1.21 6.76
CA PHE A 18 20.76 2.51 6.22
C PHE A 18 19.82 3.66 6.60
N ALA A 19 18.60 3.36 7.06
CA ALA A 19 17.62 4.38 7.43
C ALA A 19 17.99 5.16 8.71
N ASP A 20 18.83 4.60 9.56
CA ASP A 20 19.26 5.27 10.80
C ASP A 20 20.32 6.36 10.57
N ASP A 21 21.04 6.36 9.44
CA ASP A 21 22.12 7.32 9.17
C ASP A 21 21.76 8.46 8.19
N LEU A 22 20.58 8.45 7.59
CA LEU A 22 20.20 9.41 6.56
C LEU A 22 18.91 10.18 6.93
N LYS A 23 18.95 10.94 8.02
CA LYS A 23 18.07 12.10 8.20
C LYS A 23 18.48 13.20 7.23
N SER A 24 18.20 13.04 5.94
CA SER A 24 18.16 14.19 5.06
C SER A 24 16.90 14.98 5.41
N VAL A 25 17.10 16.18 5.93
CA VAL A 25 16.05 17.15 6.23
C VAL A 25 15.45 17.66 4.91
N VAL A 26 14.62 16.84 4.26
CA VAL A 26 13.58 17.34 3.39
C VAL A 26 12.36 17.52 4.32
N ASP A 27 11.79 18.70 4.34
CA ASP A 27 10.52 18.93 5.05
C ASP A 27 9.46 18.06 4.37
N SER A 28 9.24 16.89 4.98
CA SER A 28 8.51 15.78 4.39
C SER A 28 7.04 15.79 4.78
N SER A 29 6.60 16.84 5.50
CA SER A 29 5.23 16.94 6.04
C SER A 29 4.14 16.83 4.97
N ASP A 30 4.45 17.19 3.71
CA ASP A 30 3.51 17.16 2.58
C ASP A 30 3.53 15.84 1.80
N ASN A 31 4.54 14.98 2.03
CA ASN A 31 4.65 13.69 1.37
C ASN A 31 4.06 12.61 2.28
N VAL A 32 2.87 12.12 1.95
CA VAL A 32 2.15 11.17 2.80
C VAL A 32 1.53 10.03 1.99
N LEU A 33 1.39 8.87 2.65
CA LEU A 33 0.52 7.79 2.21
C LEU A 33 -0.74 7.79 3.08
N THR A 34 -1.88 7.62 2.43
CA THR A 34 -3.17 7.48 3.11
C THR A 34 -3.94 6.29 2.53
N VAL A 35 -4.84 5.73 3.32
CA VAL A 35 -5.77 4.71 2.86
C VAL A 35 -7.17 5.30 2.68
N LYS A 36 -7.88 4.84 1.66
CA LYS A 36 -9.27 5.18 1.39
C LYS A 36 -10.05 3.94 0.99
N VAL A 37 -11.26 3.80 1.49
CA VAL A 37 -12.24 2.81 1.02
C VAL A 37 -13.19 3.51 0.05
N ASN A 38 -13.38 2.94 -1.13
CA ASN A 38 -14.30 3.48 -2.12
C ASN A 38 -15.63 2.72 -2.11
N GLY A 39 -16.70 3.44 -2.43
CA GLY A 39 -18.04 2.86 -2.55
C GLY A 39 -18.10 1.81 -3.66
N THR A 40 -18.83 0.74 -3.41
CA THR A 40 -19.15 -0.31 -4.37
C THR A 40 -20.49 -0.94 -4.01
N GLU A 41 -21.20 -1.47 -5.00
CA GLU A 41 -22.40 -2.30 -4.79
C GLU A 41 -22.02 -3.75 -4.44
N ASP A 42 -20.82 -4.17 -4.82
CA ASP A 42 -20.31 -5.53 -4.58
C ASP A 42 -19.46 -5.58 -3.28
N ILE A 43 -20.12 -5.97 -2.18
CA ILE A 43 -19.44 -6.14 -0.89
C ILE A 43 -18.36 -7.26 -0.91
N LYS A 44 -18.38 -8.16 -1.90
CA LYS A 44 -17.33 -9.17 -2.09
C LYS A 44 -16.07 -8.60 -2.71
N ARG A 45 -16.10 -7.33 -3.14
CA ARG A 45 -14.98 -6.69 -3.82
C ARG A 45 -14.88 -5.21 -3.47
N ILE A 46 -14.73 -4.92 -2.18
CA ILE A 46 -14.59 -3.56 -1.66
C ILE A 46 -13.23 -2.99 -2.08
N PRO A 47 -13.17 -1.89 -2.86
CA PRO A 47 -11.90 -1.30 -3.27
C PRO A 47 -11.27 -0.52 -2.12
N VAL A 48 -10.02 -0.86 -1.82
CA VAL A 48 -9.17 -0.16 -0.83
C VAL A 48 -7.99 0.46 -1.57
N GLU A 49 -7.94 1.77 -1.62
CA GLU A 49 -6.90 2.53 -2.29
C GLU A 49 -5.81 2.98 -1.32
N VAL A 50 -4.57 2.76 -1.72
CA VAL A 50 -3.41 3.44 -1.14
C VAL A 50 -3.17 4.69 -1.97
N ASN A 51 -3.39 5.85 -1.38
CA ASN A 51 -3.20 7.15 -2.00
C ASN A 51 -1.87 7.75 -1.55
N MET A 52 -1.17 8.39 -2.47
CA MET A 52 0.09 9.07 -2.22
C MET A 52 -0.05 10.55 -2.58
N SER A 53 0.34 11.43 -1.65
CA SER A 53 0.69 12.82 -1.92
C SER A 53 2.20 12.96 -1.87
N ASN A 54 2.82 13.50 -2.91
CA ASN A 54 4.27 13.70 -3.01
C ASN A 54 4.64 14.97 -3.80
N PRO A 55 4.15 16.15 -3.35
CA PRO A 55 4.35 17.41 -4.08
C PRO A 55 5.81 17.84 -4.13
N SER A 56 6.61 17.46 -3.14
CA SER A 56 7.97 17.96 -2.98
C SER A 56 9.03 17.09 -3.64
N VAL A 57 8.77 15.77 -3.76
CA VAL A 57 9.78 14.81 -4.24
C VAL A 57 9.14 13.73 -5.11
N PRO A 58 9.72 13.43 -6.29
CA PRO A 58 9.27 12.31 -7.11
C PRO A 58 9.63 10.98 -6.44
N MET A 59 8.64 10.11 -6.22
CA MET A 59 8.80 8.82 -5.55
C MET A 59 8.96 7.68 -6.54
N THR A 60 9.83 6.71 -6.22
CA THR A 60 10.08 5.50 -7.02
C THR A 60 9.47 4.24 -6.42
N CYS A 61 9.25 4.24 -5.11
CA CYS A 61 8.72 3.08 -4.40
C CYS A 61 7.84 3.53 -3.23
N VAL A 62 6.82 2.73 -2.95
CA VAL A 62 6.03 2.82 -1.72
C VAL A 62 5.91 1.42 -1.11
N GLN A 63 5.97 1.35 0.22
CA GLN A 63 5.70 0.15 0.99
C GLN A 63 4.81 0.51 2.16
N CYS A 64 3.80 -0.30 2.44
CA CYS A 64 2.95 -0.15 3.60
C CYS A 64 2.39 -1.49 4.04
N TYR A 65 1.77 -1.50 5.21
CA TYR A 65 0.95 -2.59 5.70
C TYR A 65 -0.50 -2.12 5.79
N LEU A 66 -1.42 -2.97 5.34
CA LEU A 66 -2.86 -2.75 5.42
C LEU A 66 -3.45 -3.76 6.40
N GLN A 67 -4.13 -3.29 7.44
CA GLN A 67 -4.74 -4.12 8.47
C GLN A 67 -6.25 -3.92 8.48
N LEU A 68 -7.00 -5.02 8.42
CA LEU A 68 -8.46 -5.02 8.62
C LEU A 68 -8.78 -5.04 10.11
N SER A 69 -9.82 -4.33 10.51
CA SER A 69 -10.28 -4.28 11.92
C SER A 69 -11.01 -5.55 12.36
N ASP A 70 -11.45 -6.38 11.41
CA ASP A 70 -12.23 -7.59 11.68
C ASP A 70 -11.64 -8.80 10.96
N THR A 71 -11.70 -9.96 11.61
CA THR A 71 -11.17 -11.24 11.11
C THR A 71 -12.06 -11.91 10.08
N MET A 72 -13.30 -11.49 9.95
CA MET A 72 -14.25 -12.02 8.96
C MET A 72 -14.10 -11.36 7.59
N ALA A 73 -13.47 -10.18 7.51
CA ALA A 73 -13.08 -9.58 6.25
C ALA A 73 -11.72 -10.12 5.81
N VAL A 74 -11.55 -10.37 4.53
CA VAL A 74 -10.30 -10.92 3.97
C VAL A 74 -9.89 -10.16 2.70
N PHE A 75 -8.58 -10.03 2.47
CA PHE A 75 -8.08 -9.52 1.20
C PHE A 75 -8.36 -10.54 0.09
N CYS A 76 -8.98 -10.08 -1.00
CA CYS A 76 -9.35 -10.92 -2.12
C CYS A 76 -8.13 -11.55 -2.79
N GLN A 77 -8.24 -12.83 -3.13
CA GLN A 77 -7.24 -13.57 -3.88
C GLN A 77 -7.84 -14.16 -5.14
N ASP A 78 -7.04 -14.26 -6.17
CA ASP A 78 -7.35 -15.06 -7.35
C ASP A 78 -7.26 -16.55 -6.99
N LYS A 79 -8.31 -17.31 -7.32
CA LYS A 79 -8.45 -18.71 -6.92
C LYS A 79 -7.45 -19.65 -7.63
N GLU A 80 -6.99 -19.27 -8.83
CA GLU A 80 -6.10 -20.11 -9.62
C GLU A 80 -4.63 -19.85 -9.27
N SER A 81 -4.25 -18.59 -9.15
CA SER A 81 -2.87 -18.19 -8.88
C SER A 81 -2.55 -18.04 -7.39
N ASN A 82 -3.57 -18.03 -6.53
CA ASN A 82 -3.46 -17.71 -5.10
C ASN A 82 -2.77 -16.35 -4.84
N SER A 83 -2.82 -15.46 -5.80
CA SER A 83 -2.26 -14.11 -5.74
C SER A 83 -3.31 -13.11 -5.27
N TYR A 84 -2.91 -12.13 -4.47
CA TYR A 84 -3.84 -11.07 -4.06
C TYR A 84 -4.30 -10.24 -5.25
N LEU A 85 -5.60 -9.93 -5.28
CA LEU A 85 -6.18 -9.11 -6.32
C LEU A 85 -5.81 -7.64 -6.11
N PHE A 86 -5.36 -7.01 -7.19
CA PHE A 86 -5.03 -5.59 -7.21
C PHE A 86 -5.34 -4.95 -8.55
N SER A 87 -5.41 -3.64 -8.58
CA SER A 87 -5.43 -2.86 -9.81
C SER A 87 -4.26 -1.88 -9.85
N ARG A 88 -3.66 -1.78 -11.03
CA ARG A 88 -2.70 -0.73 -11.36
C ARG A 88 -3.43 0.61 -11.44
N THR A 89 -2.70 1.67 -11.19
CA THR A 89 -3.24 3.03 -11.28
C THR A 89 -2.57 3.79 -12.43
N PRO A 90 -3.17 4.89 -12.91
CA PRO A 90 -2.56 5.73 -13.95
C PRO A 90 -1.20 6.32 -13.56
N ARG A 91 -0.85 6.27 -12.27
CA ARG A 91 0.44 6.76 -11.78
C ARG A 91 1.60 5.81 -12.04
N TRP A 92 1.33 4.56 -12.40
CA TRP A 92 2.37 3.59 -12.70
C TRP A 92 2.93 3.82 -14.10
N LYS A 93 4.25 3.70 -14.22
CA LYS A 93 4.94 3.48 -15.47
C LYS A 93 5.11 1.98 -15.73
N GLU A 94 5.62 1.62 -16.90
CA GLU A 94 5.77 0.23 -17.32
C GLU A 94 6.62 -0.60 -16.35
N GLN A 95 7.67 0.00 -15.80
CA GLN A 95 8.63 -0.65 -14.91
C GLN A 95 8.16 -0.79 -13.46
N HIS A 96 6.94 -0.33 -13.12
CA HIS A 96 6.42 -0.53 -11.78
C HIS A 96 5.90 -1.97 -11.61
N HIS A 97 6.30 -2.59 -10.52
CA HIS A 97 5.88 -3.92 -10.10
C HIS A 97 5.26 -3.85 -8.70
N VAL A 98 4.35 -4.77 -8.43
CA VAL A 98 3.74 -4.91 -7.11
C VAL A 98 4.20 -6.21 -6.45
N LEU A 99 4.41 -6.15 -5.15
CA LEU A 99 4.52 -7.29 -4.26
C LEU A 99 3.44 -7.17 -3.20
N LEU A 100 2.57 -8.17 -3.14
CA LEU A 100 1.56 -8.30 -2.09
C LEU A 100 1.84 -9.61 -1.36
N ALA A 101 1.98 -9.53 -0.04
CA ALA A 101 2.27 -10.70 0.78
C ALA A 101 1.55 -10.63 2.12
N TRP A 102 1.13 -11.78 2.62
CA TRP A 102 0.62 -11.88 3.98
C TRP A 102 1.69 -11.47 4.98
N ASP A 103 1.30 -10.62 5.91
CA ASP A 103 2.22 -10.19 6.95
C ASP A 103 2.23 -11.19 8.11
N THR A 104 3.34 -11.89 8.25
CA THR A 104 3.55 -12.85 9.32
C THR A 104 4.07 -12.23 10.63
N LYS A 105 4.55 -10.98 10.60
CA LYS A 105 5.13 -10.32 11.77
C LYS A 105 4.09 -9.75 12.72
N HIS A 106 3.06 -9.15 12.16
CA HIS A 106 2.05 -8.42 12.93
C HIS A 106 0.88 -9.31 13.35
N HIS A 107 0.90 -10.61 13.04
CA HIS A 107 -0.05 -11.67 13.47
C HIS A 107 -1.54 -11.31 13.39
N ARG A 108 -1.90 -10.33 12.58
CA ARG A 108 -3.29 -9.90 12.43
C ARG A 108 -3.49 -9.63 10.94
N GLN A 109 -4.45 -10.19 10.34
CA GLN A 109 -4.97 -9.99 8.99
C GLN A 109 -4.45 -8.74 8.27
N SER A 110 -3.13 -8.62 8.17
CA SER A 110 -2.46 -7.52 7.50
C SER A 110 -1.81 -8.00 6.22
N LEU A 111 -1.91 -7.17 5.21
CA LEU A 111 -1.31 -7.34 3.90
C LEU A 111 -0.14 -6.38 3.77
N MET A 112 1.06 -6.90 3.59
CA MET A 112 2.19 -6.08 3.14
C MET A 112 1.96 -5.77 1.66
N ALA A 113 1.95 -4.48 1.33
CA ALA A 113 1.82 -3.98 -0.02
C ALA A 113 3.04 -3.13 -0.38
N MET A 114 3.68 -3.47 -1.49
CA MET A 114 4.82 -2.72 -2.01
C MET A 114 4.65 -2.52 -3.51
N VAL A 115 4.79 -1.26 -3.96
CA VAL A 115 4.91 -0.92 -5.37
C VAL A 115 6.30 -0.36 -5.59
N VAL A 116 7.08 -1.01 -6.43
CA VAL A 116 8.48 -0.67 -6.70
C VAL A 116 8.73 -0.57 -8.20
N SER A 117 9.56 0.39 -8.60
CA SER A 117 10.14 0.44 -9.93
C SER A 117 11.66 0.24 -9.89
N SER A 118 12.28 0.16 -11.06
CA SER A 118 13.71 0.45 -11.16
C SER A 118 13.93 1.88 -10.62
N LEU A 119 15.03 2.13 -9.90
CA LEU A 119 15.31 3.40 -9.21
C LEU A 119 15.27 4.66 -10.11
N SER A 120 15.04 4.50 -11.39
CA SER A 120 14.94 5.57 -12.39
C SER A 120 13.49 5.99 -12.71
N ASP A 121 12.51 5.16 -12.41
CA ASP A 121 11.12 5.41 -12.78
C ASP A 121 10.30 5.88 -11.59
N ASN A 122 9.96 7.18 -11.62
CA ASN A 122 9.08 7.77 -10.62
C ASN A 122 7.61 7.53 -10.97
N PHE A 123 6.76 7.49 -9.95
CA PHE A 123 5.31 7.61 -10.14
C PHE A 123 4.98 8.90 -10.88
N THR A 124 3.98 8.86 -11.75
CA THR A 124 3.48 10.05 -12.44
C THR A 124 2.59 10.89 -11.52
N GLY A 125 2.62 12.22 -11.71
CA GLY A 125 1.84 13.15 -10.91
C GLY A 125 2.31 13.27 -9.46
N THR A 126 1.66 14.14 -8.71
CA THR A 126 2.03 14.47 -7.32
C THR A 126 1.00 14.02 -6.28
N ALA A 127 -0.18 13.56 -6.70
CA ALA A 127 -1.22 13.06 -5.81
C ALA A 127 -2.11 12.02 -6.49
N GLY A 128 -2.76 11.17 -5.69
CA GLY A 128 -3.72 10.16 -6.12
C GLY A 128 -3.32 8.73 -5.80
N PRO A 129 -4.15 7.75 -6.20
CA PRO A 129 -3.92 6.34 -5.88
C PRO A 129 -2.66 5.79 -6.55
N VAL A 130 -1.89 5.02 -5.79
CA VAL A 130 -0.72 4.28 -6.28
C VAL A 130 -0.96 2.77 -6.29
N LEU A 131 -1.99 2.30 -5.59
CA LEU A 131 -2.38 0.89 -5.56
C LEU A 131 -3.84 0.80 -5.14
N THR A 132 -4.60 -0.11 -5.76
CA THR A 132 -5.90 -0.55 -5.25
C THR A 132 -5.84 -2.03 -4.97
N VAL A 133 -6.17 -2.45 -3.76
CA VAL A 133 -6.41 -3.85 -3.38
C VAL A 133 -7.89 -4.04 -3.08
N TYR A 134 -8.34 -5.28 -2.98
CA TYR A 134 -9.75 -5.59 -2.78
C TYR A 134 -9.95 -6.40 -1.51
N VAL A 135 -11.07 -6.12 -0.82
CA VAL A 135 -11.47 -6.81 0.41
C VAL A 135 -12.83 -7.47 0.19
N ASP A 136 -12.95 -8.72 0.56
CA ASP A 136 -14.23 -9.41 0.67
C ASP A 136 -14.81 -9.18 2.07
N GLY A 137 -15.91 -8.43 2.12
CA GLY A 137 -16.67 -8.13 3.32
C GLY A 137 -17.97 -8.93 3.43
N SER A 138 -18.20 -9.94 2.60
CA SER A 138 -19.47 -10.68 2.55
C SER A 138 -19.81 -11.44 3.83
N SER A 139 -18.82 -11.71 4.68
CA SER A 139 -19.02 -12.36 5.99
C SER A 139 -19.14 -11.37 7.15
N LEU A 140 -19.08 -10.05 6.88
CA LEU A 140 -19.26 -9.03 7.90
C LEU A 140 -20.73 -8.89 8.28
N ALA A 141 -21.01 -8.80 9.57
CA ALA A 141 -22.30 -8.38 10.10
C ALA A 141 -22.52 -6.86 9.87
N ASP A 142 -23.72 -6.39 10.16
CA ASP A 142 -23.98 -4.95 10.19
C ASP A 142 -23.12 -4.30 11.29
N GLY A 143 -22.40 -3.23 10.91
CA GLY A 143 -21.48 -2.57 11.83
C GLY A 143 -20.51 -1.62 11.15
N THR A 144 -19.60 -1.05 11.95
CA THR A 144 -18.55 -0.14 11.51
C THR A 144 -17.21 -0.85 11.51
N TYR A 145 -16.48 -0.74 10.40
CA TYR A 145 -15.21 -1.40 10.14
C TYR A 145 -14.18 -0.41 9.66
N SER A 146 -12.91 -0.81 9.71
CA SER A 146 -11.84 0.05 9.22
C SER A 146 -10.72 -0.74 8.55
N VAL A 147 -10.00 -0.04 7.70
CA VAL A 147 -8.69 -0.44 7.17
C VAL A 147 -7.67 0.56 7.67
N ARG A 148 -6.63 0.08 8.34
CA ARG A 148 -5.51 0.87 8.84
C ARG A 148 -4.30 0.65 7.93
N LEU A 149 -3.67 1.74 7.52
CA LEU A 149 -2.39 1.78 6.86
C LEU A 149 -1.32 2.18 7.88
N PHE A 150 -0.27 1.38 8.02
CA PHE A 150 0.79 1.59 9.02
C PHE A 150 2.14 1.13 8.50
N ASP A 151 3.22 1.46 9.20
CA ASP A 151 4.62 1.21 8.81
C ASP A 151 4.87 1.54 7.33
N ALA A 152 4.37 2.71 6.93
CA ALA A 152 4.32 3.13 5.55
C ALA A 152 5.57 3.93 5.17
N ASN A 153 6.25 3.48 4.13
CA ASN A 153 7.49 4.04 3.63
C ASN A 153 7.34 4.52 2.20
N MET A 154 7.89 5.71 1.92
CA MET A 154 8.05 6.27 0.59
C MET A 154 9.53 6.39 0.26
N VAL A 155 9.93 6.02 -0.96
CA VAL A 155 11.34 5.96 -1.36
C VAL A 155 11.56 6.75 -2.63
N TRP A 156 12.66 7.49 -2.68
CA TRP A 156 13.12 8.22 -3.86
C TRP A 156 14.63 8.15 -4.00
N THR A 157 15.14 8.60 -5.14
CA THR A 157 16.59 8.67 -5.41
C THR A 157 17.00 10.12 -5.55
N ASP A 158 17.97 10.54 -4.74
CA ASP A 158 18.64 11.83 -4.85
C ASP A 158 20.13 11.63 -5.16
N LYS A 159 20.58 12.13 -6.33
CA LYS A 159 21.99 12.11 -6.76
C LYS A 159 22.70 10.76 -6.49
N ARG A 160 22.06 9.65 -6.84
CA ARG A 160 22.52 8.27 -6.61
C ARG A 160 22.41 7.77 -5.16
N LYS A 161 21.81 8.53 -4.25
CA LYS A 161 21.47 8.06 -2.90
C LYS A 161 20.03 7.63 -2.86
N ILE A 162 19.77 6.51 -2.21
CA ILE A 162 18.41 6.07 -1.91
C ILE A 162 17.98 6.76 -0.62
N CYS A 163 16.90 7.50 -0.68
CA CYS A 163 16.31 8.18 0.46
C CYS A 163 14.96 7.53 0.78
N SER A 164 14.58 7.50 2.04
CA SER A 164 13.28 6.99 2.45
C SER A 164 12.67 7.87 3.54
N TYR A 165 11.35 7.86 3.58
CA TYR A 165 10.57 8.59 4.57
C TYR A 165 9.44 7.71 5.10
N LEU A 166 9.33 7.63 6.42
CA LEU A 166 8.26 6.94 7.11
C LEU A 166 7.07 7.89 7.28
N THR A 167 5.93 7.57 6.68
CA THR A 167 4.73 8.40 6.74
C THR A 167 3.90 8.08 7.97
N PRO A 168 3.08 9.03 8.46
CA PRO A 168 2.12 8.76 9.53
C PRO A 168 1.13 7.66 9.15
N GLU A 169 0.58 7.01 10.15
CA GLU A 169 -0.50 6.05 9.97
C GLU A 169 -1.77 6.74 9.46
N SER A 170 -2.58 6.00 8.71
CA SER A 170 -3.86 6.45 8.19
C SER A 170 -4.91 5.36 8.38
N THR A 171 -6.16 5.75 8.63
CA THR A 171 -7.27 4.82 8.79
C THR A 171 -8.46 5.29 7.96
N ALA A 172 -9.04 4.38 7.19
CA ALA A 172 -10.30 4.58 6.49
C ALA A 172 -11.39 3.75 7.17
N VAL A 173 -12.56 4.35 7.35
CA VAL A 173 -13.73 3.72 7.98
C VAL A 173 -14.79 3.46 6.93
N PHE A 174 -15.52 2.36 7.07
CA PHE A 174 -16.71 2.04 6.28
C PHE A 174 -17.75 1.33 7.14
N ASN A 175 -19.00 1.38 6.72
CA ASN A 175 -20.09 0.69 7.38
C ASN A 175 -20.63 -0.43 6.50
N VAL A 176 -21.11 -1.49 7.13
CA VAL A 176 -21.95 -2.51 6.50
C VAL A 176 -23.34 -2.38 7.11
N VAL A 177 -24.36 -2.21 6.26
CA VAL A 177 -25.75 -2.09 6.68
C VAL A 177 -26.62 -2.91 5.73
N ASN A 178 -27.35 -3.88 6.28
CA ASN A 178 -28.13 -4.84 5.50
C ASN A 178 -27.32 -5.51 4.37
N GLY A 179 -26.09 -5.90 4.67
CA GLY A 179 -25.17 -6.53 3.73
C GLY A 179 -24.69 -5.61 2.59
N ARG A 180 -24.77 -4.30 2.74
CA ARG A 180 -24.32 -3.30 1.76
C ARG A 180 -23.26 -2.39 2.36
N LEU A 181 -22.32 -2.02 1.54
CA LEU A 181 -21.29 -1.05 1.91
C LEU A 181 -21.86 0.38 1.94
N GLN A 182 -21.53 1.12 2.98
CA GLN A 182 -21.77 2.55 3.10
C GLN A 182 -20.50 3.26 3.51
N ILE A 183 -20.13 4.29 2.76
CA ILE A 183 -18.99 5.17 3.06
C ILE A 183 -19.52 6.38 3.84
N PRO A 184 -18.90 6.72 4.99
CA PRO A 184 -19.29 7.88 5.80
C PRO A 184 -19.16 9.20 5.05
#